data_0a8386b88dd2de0fa697aa3d54c05f18
#
_entry.id   0a8386b88dd2de0fa697aa3d54c05f18
#
_cell.length_a   1.000
_cell.length_b   1.000
_cell.length_c   1.000
_cell.angle_alpha   90.00
_cell.angle_beta   90.00
_cell.angle_gamma   90.00
#
_symmetry.space_group_name_H-M   'P 1'
#
loop_
_entity.id
_entity.type
_entity.pdbx_description
1 polymer ?
#
loop_
_entity_poly.entity_id
_entity_poly.type
_entity_poly.pdbx_seq_one_letter_code
_entity_poly.pdbx_strand_id
1 'polypeptide(L)'
;GYEADNMVSKGVIGFKDDYVEHIMYHRCLSTLKQPVPCVSRCPARVDIPGYIALVREGRYEDAIRLIRKDNPFPTTCGFICEHPCEALCRRNMIDDAVNIRGLKRMAADAAGYVAPPECAESTGKNIAVVGGGPGGLSAAYFLQLMGHQVTVYEMLPKLGGMLRYGIPNYRLPKERLDDDIQAILDTGVKVDCGKAIGKDYSIVDLKEKYDAVLITIGASTDKKLGLEGEDAKGVISAVQFLRNVG
;
A
#
# COMPACT_ATOMS: atom_id res chain seq x y z
N GLY A 1 12.09 14.90 17.51
CA GLY A 1 11.58 16.26 17.42
C GLY A 1 12.52 17.23 18.09
N TYR A 2 12.64 17.17 19.40
CA TYR A 2 13.40 18.15 20.20
C TYR A 2 14.90 18.23 19.84
N GLU A 3 15.54 17.11 19.53
CA GLU A 3 16.96 17.10 19.14
C GLU A 3 17.20 17.60 17.71
N ALA A 4 16.29 17.31 16.79
CA ALA A 4 16.37 17.78 15.42
C ALA A 4 16.20 19.32 15.36
N ASP A 5 15.22 19.88 16.12
CA ASP A 5 15.03 21.33 16.20
C ASP A 5 16.24 22.03 16.83
N ASN A 6 16.89 21.40 17.80
CA ASN A 6 18.08 21.92 18.43
C ASN A 6 19.31 21.89 17.51
N MET A 7 19.40 20.91 16.60
CA MET A 7 20.45 20.82 15.58
C MET A 7 20.25 21.82 14.44
N VAL A 8 19.00 22.06 14.06
CA VAL A 8 18.64 23.10 13.10
C VAL A 8 18.94 24.49 13.64
N SER A 9 18.56 24.78 14.90
CA SER A 9 18.85 26.07 15.56
C SER A 9 20.35 26.32 15.75
N LYS A 10 21.16 25.28 15.79
CA LYS A 10 22.63 25.37 15.87
C LYS A 10 23.34 25.40 14.51
N GLY A 11 22.59 25.47 13.40
CA GLY A 11 23.17 25.49 12.06
C GLY A 11 23.89 24.20 11.63
N VAL A 12 23.66 23.10 12.37
CA VAL A 12 24.28 21.79 12.08
C VAL A 12 23.60 21.10 10.91
N ILE A 13 22.33 21.46 10.61
CA ILE A 13 21.57 20.96 9.47
C ILE A 13 21.10 22.16 8.64
N GLY A 14 21.67 22.33 7.47
CA GLY A 14 21.18 23.31 6.49
C GLY A 14 19.87 22.85 5.85
N PHE A 15 18.86 23.71 5.88
CA PHE A 15 17.55 23.42 5.27
C PHE A 15 17.53 23.57 3.75
N LYS A 16 18.66 23.92 3.11
CA LYS A 16 18.56 24.43 1.74
C LYS A 16 18.74 23.43 0.62
N ASP A 17 19.49 22.38 0.75
CA ASP A 17 19.86 21.65 -0.47
C ASP A 17 19.77 20.13 -0.43
N ASP A 18 19.48 19.47 0.70
CA ASP A 18 19.44 18.02 0.70
C ASP A 18 18.39 17.42 1.62
N TYR A 19 17.17 17.43 1.09
CA TYR A 19 16.03 16.79 1.73
C TYR A 19 16.23 15.28 1.88
N VAL A 20 17.01 14.67 0.99
CA VAL A 20 17.40 13.26 1.06
C VAL A 20 18.29 13.02 2.26
N GLU A 21 19.26 13.89 2.54
CA GLU A 21 20.08 13.83 3.75
C GLU A 21 19.25 14.02 5.02
N HIS A 22 18.28 14.92 5.00
CA HIS A 22 17.37 15.12 6.12
C HIS A 22 16.49 13.89 6.39
N ILE A 23 15.98 13.24 5.35
CA ILE A 23 15.24 11.97 5.46
C ILE A 23 16.15 10.85 5.96
N MET A 24 17.36 10.76 5.44
CA MET A 24 18.37 9.78 5.87
C MET A 24 18.75 10.02 7.32
N TYR A 25 18.93 11.25 7.72
CA TYR A 25 19.25 11.62 9.09
C TYR A 25 18.14 11.27 10.07
N HIS A 26 16.87 11.56 9.74
CA HIS A 26 15.73 11.13 10.54
C HIS A 26 15.60 9.60 10.62
N ARG A 27 15.90 8.87 9.56
CA ARG A 27 16.00 7.41 9.60
C ARG A 27 17.13 6.94 10.50
N CYS A 28 18.29 7.58 10.45
CA CYS A 28 19.41 7.27 11.34
C CYS A 28 19.10 7.58 12.80
N LEU A 29 18.44 8.70 13.10
CA LEU A 29 18.02 9.04 14.46
C LEU A 29 16.89 8.13 14.97
N SER A 30 16.01 7.64 14.09
CA SER A 30 14.96 6.69 14.46
C SER A 30 15.51 5.29 14.81
N THR A 31 16.73 4.97 14.37
CA THR A 31 17.45 3.77 14.81
C THR A 31 18.06 3.94 16.21
N LEU A 32 18.17 5.16 16.72
CA LEU A 32 18.57 5.46 18.08
C LEU A 32 17.36 5.38 19.04
N LYS A 33 17.01 4.17 19.42
CA LYS A 33 16.22 3.72 20.57
C LYS A 33 14.74 4.05 20.70
N GLN A 34 14.13 5.01 19.98
CA GLN A 34 12.67 5.15 19.91
C GLN A 34 12.23 5.71 18.55
N PRO A 35 11.63 4.92 17.68
CA PRO A 35 11.08 5.41 16.42
C PRO A 35 10.00 6.47 16.70
N VAL A 36 9.89 7.47 15.80
CA VAL A 36 8.82 8.47 15.86
C VAL A 36 7.48 7.75 15.98
N PRO A 37 6.61 8.11 16.96
CA PRO A 37 5.40 7.34 17.26
C PRO A 37 4.49 7.09 16.05
N CYS A 38 4.34 8.08 15.16
CA CYS A 38 3.53 7.93 13.95
C CYS A 38 4.11 6.87 12.99
N VAL A 39 5.44 6.81 12.82
CA VAL A 39 6.11 5.79 11.99
C VAL A 39 6.01 4.40 12.65
N SER A 40 6.27 4.32 13.95
CA SER A 40 6.20 3.03 14.66
C SER A 40 4.79 2.44 14.70
N ARG A 41 3.76 3.30 14.72
CA ARG A 41 2.36 2.87 14.71
C ARG A 41 1.82 2.55 13.32
N CYS A 42 2.47 3.04 12.27
CA CYS A 42 2.10 2.71 10.91
C CYS A 42 2.44 1.24 10.62
N PRO A 43 1.48 0.39 10.22
CA PRO A 43 1.76 -1.02 9.89
C PRO A 43 2.80 -1.18 8.79
N ALA A 44 2.80 -0.28 7.80
CA ALA A 44 3.75 -0.26 6.69
C ALA A 44 5.04 0.51 7.01
N ARG A 45 5.19 1.10 8.21
CA ARG A 45 6.38 1.86 8.62
C ARG A 45 6.74 3.02 7.69
N VAL A 46 5.76 3.61 7.01
CA VAL A 46 5.96 4.74 6.09
C VAL A 46 6.66 5.90 6.80
N ASP A 47 7.62 6.53 6.14
CA ASP A 47 8.29 7.73 6.62
C ASP A 47 7.33 8.93 6.60
N ILE A 48 6.53 9.04 7.66
CA ILE A 48 5.49 10.06 7.79
C ILE A 48 6.05 11.48 7.89
N PRO A 49 7.06 11.76 8.75
CA PRO A 49 7.67 13.08 8.79
C PRO A 49 8.25 13.50 7.44
N GLY A 50 8.91 12.58 6.74
CA GLY A 50 9.52 12.83 5.45
C GLY A 50 8.51 13.26 4.40
N TYR A 51 7.43 12.51 4.18
CA TYR A 51 6.46 12.91 3.15
C TYR A 51 5.67 14.17 3.54
N ILE A 52 5.39 14.41 4.84
CA ILE A 52 4.72 15.64 5.28
C ILE A 52 5.58 16.87 4.97
N ALA A 53 6.88 16.76 5.15
CA ALA A 53 7.76 17.87 4.83
C ALA A 53 7.83 18.13 3.32
N LEU A 54 7.85 17.07 2.48
CA LEU A 54 7.73 17.21 1.01
C LEU A 54 6.40 17.87 0.59
N VAL A 55 5.30 17.49 1.24
CA VAL A 55 3.99 18.14 1.03
C VAL A 55 4.04 19.63 1.37
N ARG A 56 4.69 20.00 2.48
CA ARG A 56 4.87 21.42 2.87
C ARG A 56 5.64 22.23 1.81
N GLU A 57 6.56 21.57 1.11
CA GLU A 57 7.36 22.18 0.05
C GLU A 57 6.67 22.16 -1.33
N GLY A 58 5.45 21.59 -1.42
CA GLY A 58 4.74 21.43 -2.69
C GLY A 58 5.31 20.31 -3.59
N ARG A 59 6.20 19.47 -3.08
CA ARG A 59 6.86 18.36 -3.77
C ARG A 59 6.02 17.09 -3.69
N TYR A 60 4.83 17.12 -4.26
CA TYR A 60 3.84 16.06 -4.10
C TYR A 60 4.25 14.73 -4.75
N GLU A 61 4.87 14.75 -5.93
CA GLU A 61 5.39 13.54 -6.57
C GLU A 61 6.45 12.85 -5.72
N ASP A 62 7.38 13.62 -5.15
CA ASP A 62 8.44 13.08 -4.29
C ASP A 62 7.86 12.50 -3.00
N ALA A 63 6.79 13.10 -2.46
CA ALA A 63 6.04 12.55 -1.34
C ALA A 63 5.45 11.18 -1.68
N ILE A 64 4.86 11.01 -2.87
CA ILE A 64 4.33 9.72 -3.34
C ILE A 64 5.45 8.70 -3.55
N ARG A 65 6.57 9.10 -4.17
CA ARG A 65 7.75 8.22 -4.33
C ARG A 65 8.28 7.75 -2.97
N LEU A 66 8.34 8.65 -1.99
CA LEU A 66 8.77 8.31 -0.64
C LEU A 66 7.83 7.31 0.04
N ILE A 67 6.51 7.53 -0.05
CA ILE A 67 5.51 6.62 0.52
C ILE A 67 5.60 5.24 -0.13
N ARG A 68 5.80 5.16 -1.45
CA ARG A 68 5.88 3.88 -2.20
C ARG A 68 7.10 3.02 -1.84
N LYS A 69 8.11 3.55 -1.18
CA LYS A 69 9.21 2.73 -0.64
C LYS A 69 8.73 1.67 0.34
N ASP A 70 7.66 1.97 1.09
CA ASP A 70 7.13 1.11 2.14
C ASP A 70 5.68 0.68 1.88
N ASN A 71 4.95 1.39 0.99
CA ASN A 71 3.53 1.14 0.71
C ASN A 71 3.21 1.45 -0.76
N PRO A 72 2.94 0.44 -1.60
CA PRO A 72 2.63 0.63 -3.02
C PRO A 72 1.24 1.20 -3.31
N PHE A 73 0.41 1.42 -2.26
CA PHE A 73 -0.95 1.95 -2.35
C PHE A 73 -1.11 3.32 -1.66
N PRO A 74 -0.32 4.36 -2.02
CA PRO A 74 -0.39 5.67 -1.37
C PRO A 74 -1.76 6.32 -1.54
N THR A 75 -2.33 6.27 -2.75
CA THR A 75 -3.63 6.87 -3.08
C THR A 75 -4.75 6.17 -2.34
N THR A 76 -4.85 4.85 -2.47
CA THR A 76 -5.83 4.02 -1.76
C THR A 76 -5.79 4.26 -0.25
N CYS A 77 -4.60 4.24 0.37
CA CYS A 77 -4.44 4.50 1.79
C CYS A 77 -4.81 5.94 2.18
N GLY A 78 -4.70 6.90 1.29
CA GLY A 78 -5.19 8.26 1.49
C GLY A 78 -6.71 8.31 1.72
N PHE A 79 -7.46 7.39 1.08
CA PHE A 79 -8.92 7.31 1.21
C PHE A 79 -9.39 6.47 2.40
N ILE A 80 -8.79 5.30 2.65
CA ILE A 80 -9.39 4.26 3.51
C ILE A 80 -8.58 3.87 4.74
N CYS A 81 -7.36 4.37 4.91
CA CYS A 81 -6.54 4.03 6.07
C CYS A 81 -7.21 4.50 7.38
N GLU A 82 -7.24 3.63 8.38
CA GLU A 82 -7.75 3.95 9.73
C GLU A 82 -6.82 4.87 10.55
N HIS A 83 -5.73 5.33 9.95
CA HIS A 83 -4.76 6.31 10.45
C HIS A 83 -4.35 6.15 11.93
N PRO A 84 -3.95 4.95 12.40
CA PRO A 84 -3.57 4.73 13.80
C PRO A 84 -2.36 5.59 14.24
N CYS A 85 -1.62 6.13 13.29
CA CYS A 85 -0.53 7.07 13.51
C CYS A 85 -0.99 8.40 14.13
N GLU A 86 -2.21 8.86 13.81
CA GLU A 86 -2.78 10.10 14.35
C GLU A 86 -3.13 9.97 15.84
N ALA A 87 -3.61 8.78 16.26
CA ALA A 87 -3.92 8.50 17.67
C ALA A 87 -2.71 8.64 18.60
N LEU A 88 -1.49 8.37 18.10
CA LEU A 88 -0.24 8.52 18.84
C LEU A 88 0.58 9.75 18.42
N CYS A 89 -0.02 10.68 17.72
CA CYS A 89 0.64 11.90 17.35
C CYS A 89 1.00 12.71 18.61
N ARG A 90 2.28 13.07 18.76
CA ARG A 90 2.71 13.89 19.92
C ARG A 90 2.06 15.25 19.97
N ARG A 91 1.54 15.74 18.85
CA ARG A 91 0.80 16.99 18.79
C ARG A 91 -0.47 16.95 19.65
N ASN A 92 -1.08 15.79 19.85
CA ASN A 92 -2.20 15.57 20.79
C ASN A 92 -1.90 16.00 22.23
N MET A 93 -0.62 16.20 22.60
CA MET A 93 -0.22 16.68 23.92
C MET A 93 -0.34 18.22 24.05
N ILE A 94 -0.51 18.92 22.93
CA ILE A 94 -0.53 20.38 22.86
C ILE A 94 -1.90 20.86 22.36
N ASP A 95 -2.36 20.27 21.25
CA ASP A 95 -3.63 20.59 20.58
C ASP A 95 -4.16 19.33 19.86
N ASP A 96 -4.40 19.37 18.56
CA ASP A 96 -4.92 18.25 17.76
C ASP A 96 -3.81 17.51 16.99
N ALA A 97 -4.05 16.25 16.68
CA ALA A 97 -3.15 15.46 15.83
C ALA A 97 -2.94 16.13 14.46
N VAL A 98 -1.74 15.96 13.91
CA VAL A 98 -1.52 16.28 12.49
C VAL A 98 -2.44 15.39 11.64
N ASN A 99 -3.16 15.97 10.69
CA ASN A 99 -4.01 15.24 9.75
C ASN A 99 -3.13 14.45 8.72
N ILE A 100 -2.50 13.40 9.20
CA ILE A 100 -1.48 12.62 8.49
C ILE A 100 -2.07 11.95 7.24
N ARG A 101 -3.25 11.34 7.39
CA ARG A 101 -3.95 10.70 6.26
C ARG A 101 -4.44 11.74 5.25
N GLY A 102 -4.98 12.85 5.71
CA GLY A 102 -5.44 13.94 4.84
C GLY A 102 -4.30 14.54 4.01
N LEU A 103 -3.12 14.74 4.60
CA LEU A 103 -1.92 15.19 3.88
C LEU A 103 -1.43 14.17 2.84
N LYS A 104 -1.50 12.87 3.16
CA LYS A 104 -1.21 11.81 2.19
C LYS A 104 -2.17 11.86 1.00
N ARG A 105 -3.46 12.01 1.27
CA ARG A 105 -4.48 12.15 0.24
C ARG A 105 -4.24 13.38 -0.63
N MET A 106 -3.99 14.52 -0.01
CA MET A 106 -3.69 15.76 -0.72
C MET A 106 -2.47 15.59 -1.64
N ALA A 107 -1.41 14.93 -1.17
CA ALA A 107 -0.25 14.62 -2.00
C ALA A 107 -0.63 13.76 -3.22
N ALA A 108 -1.42 12.70 -3.02
CA ALA A 108 -1.86 11.82 -4.10
C ALA A 108 -2.77 12.54 -5.11
N ASP A 109 -3.68 13.40 -4.62
CA ASP A 109 -4.59 14.16 -5.48
C ASP A 109 -3.83 15.25 -6.29
N ALA A 110 -2.84 15.90 -5.69
CA ALA A 110 -2.06 16.95 -6.33
C ALA A 110 -0.97 16.40 -7.28
N ALA A 111 -0.34 15.26 -6.95
CA ALA A 111 0.67 14.63 -7.80
C ALA A 111 0.07 13.95 -9.03
N GLY A 112 -1.17 13.46 -8.94
CA GLY A 112 -1.75 12.61 -9.97
C GLY A 112 -1.00 11.27 -10.10
N TYR A 113 -0.85 10.80 -11.34
CA TYR A 113 -0.08 9.59 -11.60
C TYR A 113 1.43 9.86 -11.41
N VAL A 114 2.07 8.98 -10.64
CA VAL A 114 3.53 8.99 -10.44
C VAL A 114 4.08 7.63 -10.85
N ALA A 115 5.04 7.62 -11.77
CA ALA A 115 5.68 6.39 -12.24
C ALA A 115 6.43 5.65 -11.11
N PRO A 116 6.50 4.30 -11.15
CA PRO A 116 7.30 3.53 -10.22
C PRO A 116 8.80 3.79 -10.44
N PRO A 117 9.66 3.45 -9.45
CA PRO A 117 11.11 3.48 -9.65
C PRO A 117 11.54 2.36 -10.62
N GLU A 118 12.74 2.50 -11.16
CA GLU A 118 13.37 1.44 -11.97
C GLU A 118 13.56 0.17 -11.15
N CYS A 119 13.39 -0.97 -11.82
CA CYS A 119 13.65 -2.28 -11.22
C CYS A 119 15.15 -2.58 -11.18
N ALA A 120 15.57 -3.37 -10.21
CA ALA A 120 16.93 -3.92 -10.18
C ALA A 120 17.18 -4.84 -11.39
N GLU A 121 18.44 -5.16 -11.65
CA GLU A 121 18.84 -6.11 -12.68
C GLU A 121 18.11 -7.46 -12.51
N SER A 122 17.80 -8.10 -13.64
CA SER A 122 17.06 -9.37 -13.62
C SER A 122 17.81 -10.45 -12.86
N THR A 123 17.13 -11.06 -11.91
CA THR A 123 17.64 -12.24 -11.17
C THR A 123 17.48 -13.56 -11.95
N GLY A 124 16.76 -13.54 -13.08
CA GLY A 124 16.38 -14.75 -13.82
C GLY A 124 15.32 -15.60 -13.11
N LYS A 125 14.80 -15.18 -11.94
CA LYS A 125 13.80 -15.93 -11.18
C LYS A 125 12.38 -15.54 -11.59
N ASN A 126 11.52 -16.54 -11.73
CA ASN A 126 10.10 -16.39 -12.06
C ASN A 126 9.24 -16.71 -10.84
N ILE A 127 8.34 -15.82 -10.47
CA ILE A 127 7.50 -15.99 -9.28
C ILE A 127 6.02 -15.89 -9.68
N ALA A 128 5.22 -16.86 -9.24
CA ALA A 128 3.77 -16.80 -9.34
C ALA A 128 3.18 -16.22 -8.06
N VAL A 129 2.25 -15.29 -8.21
CA VAL A 129 1.44 -14.76 -7.11
C VAL A 129 -0.02 -15.13 -7.37
N VAL A 130 -0.62 -15.89 -6.47
CA VAL A 130 -2.02 -16.32 -6.57
C VAL A 130 -2.90 -15.40 -5.74
N GLY A 131 -3.67 -14.57 -6.43
CA GLY A 131 -4.56 -13.56 -5.86
C GLY A 131 -4.08 -12.13 -6.13
N GLY A 132 -4.86 -11.38 -6.91
CA GLY A 132 -4.63 -9.99 -7.31
C GLY A 132 -5.22 -8.94 -6.36
N GLY A 133 -5.38 -9.29 -5.09
CA GLY A 133 -5.76 -8.36 -4.01
C GLY A 133 -4.57 -7.53 -3.51
N PRO A 134 -4.77 -6.67 -2.47
CA PRO A 134 -3.72 -5.77 -1.98
C PRO A 134 -2.46 -6.51 -1.51
N GLY A 135 -2.60 -7.69 -0.91
CA GLY A 135 -1.45 -8.50 -0.48
C GLY A 135 -0.62 -8.99 -1.65
N GLY A 136 -1.27 -9.57 -2.68
CA GLY A 136 -0.59 -10.08 -3.87
C GLY A 136 0.03 -8.98 -4.71
N LEU A 137 -0.68 -7.89 -4.91
CA LEU A 137 -0.17 -6.74 -5.66
C LEU A 137 1.00 -6.06 -4.95
N SER A 138 0.97 -5.95 -3.61
CA SER A 138 2.12 -5.43 -2.84
C SER A 138 3.33 -6.34 -2.98
N ALA A 139 3.14 -7.66 -2.86
CA ALA A 139 4.22 -8.62 -3.04
C ALA A 139 4.78 -8.56 -4.48
N ALA A 140 3.90 -8.51 -5.48
CA ALA A 140 4.29 -8.40 -6.88
C ALA A 140 5.14 -7.15 -7.14
N TYR A 141 4.72 -6.01 -6.60
CA TYR A 141 5.46 -4.75 -6.71
C TYR A 141 6.89 -4.87 -6.17
N PHE A 142 7.06 -5.30 -4.93
CA PHE A 142 8.39 -5.39 -4.33
C PHE A 142 9.26 -6.47 -4.97
N LEU A 143 8.70 -7.62 -5.31
CA LEU A 143 9.43 -8.69 -5.98
C LEU A 143 9.90 -8.27 -7.38
N GLN A 144 9.05 -7.54 -8.12
CA GLN A 144 9.42 -7.01 -9.43
C GLN A 144 10.53 -5.96 -9.31
N LEU A 145 10.45 -5.05 -8.33
CA LEU A 145 11.52 -4.08 -8.05
C LEU A 145 12.86 -4.73 -7.67
N MET A 146 12.82 -5.93 -7.06
CA MET A 146 14.01 -6.73 -6.75
C MET A 146 14.60 -7.46 -7.99
N GLY A 147 14.02 -7.27 -9.17
CA GLY A 147 14.49 -7.86 -10.42
C GLY A 147 13.95 -9.27 -10.71
N HIS A 148 12.95 -9.75 -9.95
CA HIS A 148 12.27 -11.00 -10.26
C HIS A 148 11.20 -10.79 -11.33
N GLN A 149 10.92 -11.82 -12.14
CA GLN A 149 9.78 -11.79 -13.06
C GLN A 149 8.53 -12.31 -12.37
N VAL A 150 7.54 -11.44 -12.18
CA VAL A 150 6.33 -11.78 -11.43
C VAL A 150 5.12 -11.92 -12.33
N THR A 151 4.34 -13.00 -12.13
CA THR A 151 3.03 -13.19 -12.77
C THR A 151 1.97 -13.33 -11.67
N VAL A 152 0.97 -12.45 -11.71
CA VAL A 152 -0.18 -12.48 -10.80
C VAL A 152 -1.35 -13.20 -11.48
N TYR A 153 -1.88 -14.22 -10.82
CA TYR A 153 -3.10 -14.93 -11.21
C TYR A 153 -4.27 -14.45 -10.36
N GLU A 154 -5.33 -13.96 -11.00
CA GLU A 154 -6.53 -13.47 -10.33
C GLU A 154 -7.78 -14.17 -10.88
N MET A 155 -8.60 -14.72 -9.99
CA MET A 155 -9.81 -15.43 -10.40
C MET A 155 -10.93 -14.48 -10.91
N LEU A 156 -10.93 -13.24 -10.45
CA LEU A 156 -11.89 -12.22 -10.85
C LEU A 156 -11.42 -11.48 -12.11
N PRO A 157 -12.32 -10.81 -12.84
CA PRO A 157 -11.98 -10.13 -14.09
C PRO A 157 -11.04 -8.93 -13.91
N LYS A 158 -10.99 -8.34 -12.72
CA LYS A 158 -10.18 -7.15 -12.43
C LYS A 158 -9.38 -7.31 -11.15
N LEU A 159 -8.20 -6.71 -11.13
CA LEU A 159 -7.33 -6.62 -9.95
C LEU A 159 -7.93 -5.73 -8.86
N GLY A 160 -7.41 -5.87 -7.64
CA GLY A 160 -7.74 -5.04 -6.48
C GLY A 160 -8.39 -5.82 -5.33
N GLY A 161 -8.89 -7.04 -5.57
CA GLY A 161 -9.50 -7.87 -4.52
C GLY A 161 -10.58 -7.12 -3.74
N MET A 162 -10.55 -7.20 -2.39
CA MET A 162 -11.54 -6.52 -1.54
C MET A 162 -11.52 -4.99 -1.63
N LEU A 163 -10.43 -4.37 -2.07
CA LEU A 163 -10.40 -2.92 -2.33
C LEU A 163 -11.38 -2.54 -3.46
N ARG A 164 -11.50 -3.40 -4.46
CA ARG A 164 -12.40 -3.19 -5.59
C ARG A 164 -13.80 -3.73 -5.33
N TYR A 165 -13.89 -4.96 -4.84
CA TYR A 165 -15.14 -5.70 -4.77
C TYR A 165 -15.86 -5.62 -3.42
N GLY A 166 -15.19 -5.08 -2.39
CA GLY A 166 -15.75 -4.96 -1.04
C GLY A 166 -15.94 -3.53 -0.56
N ILE A 167 -15.16 -2.57 -1.07
CA ILE A 167 -15.27 -1.18 -0.66
C ILE A 167 -16.12 -0.41 -1.66
N PRO A 168 -17.24 0.22 -1.23
CA PRO A 168 -18.09 0.99 -2.12
C PRO A 168 -17.38 2.16 -2.79
N ASN A 169 -17.82 2.50 -4.02
CA ASN A 169 -17.20 3.53 -4.85
C ASN A 169 -17.18 4.93 -4.19
N TYR A 170 -18.20 5.27 -3.41
CA TYR A 170 -18.25 6.55 -2.68
C TYR A 170 -17.19 6.66 -1.59
N ARG A 171 -16.65 5.54 -1.09
CA ARG A 171 -15.58 5.50 -0.09
C ARG A 171 -14.18 5.37 -0.71
N LEU A 172 -14.05 4.58 -1.76
CA LEU A 172 -12.83 4.43 -2.56
C LEU A 172 -13.22 4.42 -4.04
N PRO A 173 -13.10 5.55 -4.74
CA PRO A 173 -13.32 5.62 -6.18
C PRO A 173 -12.42 4.63 -6.91
N LYS A 174 -12.98 3.88 -7.86
CA LYS A 174 -12.25 2.80 -8.54
C LYS A 174 -11.12 3.35 -9.41
N GLU A 175 -11.30 4.53 -9.98
CA GLU A 175 -10.28 5.24 -10.74
C GLU A 175 -9.04 5.54 -9.89
N ARG A 176 -9.27 5.90 -8.61
CA ARG A 176 -8.17 6.19 -7.68
C ARG A 176 -7.44 4.93 -7.22
N LEU A 177 -8.14 3.80 -7.13
CA LEU A 177 -7.53 2.49 -6.93
C LEU A 177 -6.71 2.08 -8.17
N ASP A 178 -7.23 2.36 -9.36
CA ASP A 178 -6.57 2.02 -10.63
C ASP A 178 -5.25 2.80 -10.80
N ASP A 179 -5.13 4.03 -10.28
CA ASP A 179 -3.86 4.77 -10.26
C ASP A 179 -2.74 4.01 -9.53
N ASP A 180 -3.05 3.45 -8.34
CA ASP A 180 -2.07 2.65 -7.60
C ASP A 180 -1.77 1.32 -8.30
N ILE A 181 -2.79 0.64 -8.83
CA ILE A 181 -2.63 -0.62 -9.56
C ILE A 181 -1.80 -0.42 -10.82
N GLN A 182 -2.05 0.64 -11.59
CA GLN A 182 -1.30 0.95 -12.81
C GLN A 182 0.19 1.15 -12.50
N ALA A 183 0.52 1.88 -11.44
CA ALA A 183 1.90 2.04 -11.03
C ALA A 183 2.58 0.71 -10.63
N ILE A 184 1.82 -0.25 -10.10
CA ILE A 184 2.33 -1.60 -9.85
C ILE A 184 2.57 -2.34 -11.17
N LEU A 185 1.63 -2.26 -12.11
CA LEU A 185 1.75 -2.92 -13.43
C LEU A 185 2.91 -2.35 -14.26
N ASP A 186 3.14 -1.05 -14.15
CA ASP A 186 4.22 -0.35 -14.88
C ASP A 186 5.63 -0.75 -14.41
N THR A 187 5.76 -1.49 -13.30
CA THR A 187 7.02 -2.18 -12.96
C THR A 187 7.32 -3.37 -13.86
N GLY A 188 6.37 -3.81 -14.70
CA GLY A 188 6.51 -4.96 -15.58
C GLY A 188 5.87 -6.26 -15.05
N VAL A 189 5.07 -6.18 -13.99
CA VAL A 189 4.29 -7.33 -13.46
C VAL A 189 3.33 -7.83 -14.52
N LYS A 190 3.38 -9.13 -14.80
CA LYS A 190 2.44 -9.81 -15.69
C LYS A 190 1.18 -10.21 -14.94
N VAL A 191 0.04 -10.19 -15.61
CA VAL A 191 -1.26 -10.50 -14.99
C VAL A 191 -2.07 -11.45 -15.87
N ASP A 192 -2.70 -12.43 -15.23
CA ASP A 192 -3.67 -13.33 -15.85
C ASP A 192 -4.96 -13.33 -15.01
N CYS A 193 -5.93 -12.52 -15.42
CA CYS A 193 -7.24 -12.39 -14.77
C CYS A 193 -8.26 -13.39 -15.32
N GLY A 194 -9.30 -13.68 -14.52
CA GLY A 194 -10.34 -14.65 -14.87
C GLY A 194 -9.87 -16.10 -14.79
N LYS A 195 -8.79 -16.35 -14.02
CA LYS A 195 -8.17 -17.67 -13.88
C LYS A 195 -8.10 -18.11 -12.41
N ALA A 196 -8.88 -19.11 -12.07
CA ALA A 196 -8.92 -19.67 -10.72
C ALA A 196 -7.93 -20.82 -10.57
N ILE A 197 -6.97 -20.66 -9.65
CA ILE A 197 -6.07 -21.75 -9.29
C ILE A 197 -6.86 -22.83 -8.54
N GLY A 198 -6.65 -24.08 -8.93
CA GLY A 198 -7.45 -25.22 -8.49
C GLY A 198 -8.57 -25.61 -9.45
N LYS A 199 -8.88 -24.74 -10.43
CA LYS A 199 -9.86 -25.00 -11.49
C LYS A 199 -9.23 -24.89 -12.88
N ASP A 200 -8.66 -23.74 -13.23
CA ASP A 200 -8.06 -23.47 -14.54
C ASP A 200 -6.58 -23.87 -14.59
N TYR A 201 -5.88 -23.74 -13.49
CA TYR A 201 -4.50 -24.20 -13.28
C TYR A 201 -4.40 -24.95 -11.95
N SER A 202 -3.60 -26.02 -11.90
CA SER A 202 -3.29 -26.67 -10.63
C SER A 202 -2.14 -25.96 -9.91
N ILE A 203 -2.08 -26.10 -8.58
CA ILE A 203 -0.93 -25.61 -7.82
C ILE A 203 0.36 -26.38 -8.16
N VAL A 204 0.23 -27.61 -8.64
CA VAL A 204 1.36 -28.44 -9.05
C VAL A 204 1.97 -27.85 -10.31
N ASP A 205 1.17 -27.51 -11.32
CA ASP A 205 1.64 -26.88 -12.56
C ASP A 205 2.39 -25.57 -12.29
N LEU A 206 1.91 -24.77 -11.33
CA LEU A 206 2.60 -23.55 -10.92
C LEU A 206 3.94 -23.84 -10.26
N LYS A 207 4.01 -24.86 -9.41
CA LYS A 207 5.28 -25.26 -8.75
C LYS A 207 6.32 -25.80 -9.74
N GLU A 208 5.90 -26.39 -10.85
CA GLU A 208 6.81 -26.87 -11.90
C GLU A 208 7.29 -25.73 -12.80
N LYS A 209 6.45 -24.70 -13.01
CA LYS A 209 6.71 -23.60 -13.94
C LYS A 209 7.47 -22.43 -13.31
N TYR A 210 7.34 -22.22 -12.00
CA TYR A 210 7.87 -21.05 -11.28
C TYR A 210 8.88 -21.48 -10.21
N ASP A 211 9.88 -20.64 -9.97
CA ASP A 211 10.85 -20.83 -8.88
C ASP A 211 10.20 -20.72 -7.49
N ALA A 212 9.15 -19.92 -7.37
CA ALA A 212 8.36 -19.77 -6.14
C ALA A 212 6.89 -19.46 -6.46
N VAL A 213 6.00 -19.89 -5.56
CA VAL A 213 4.56 -19.60 -5.61
C VAL A 213 4.14 -18.96 -4.29
N LEU A 214 3.62 -17.73 -4.36
CA LEU A 214 3.06 -17.01 -3.23
C LEU A 214 1.53 -17.07 -3.27
N ILE A 215 0.90 -17.51 -2.18
CA ILE A 215 -0.56 -17.62 -2.08
C ILE A 215 -1.11 -16.45 -1.26
N THR A 216 -1.93 -15.61 -1.89
CA THR A 216 -2.52 -14.38 -1.32
C THR A 216 -4.00 -14.26 -1.65
N ILE A 217 -4.73 -15.38 -1.57
CA ILE A 217 -6.13 -15.51 -2.00
C ILE A 217 -7.15 -14.73 -1.15
N GLY A 218 -6.72 -14.20 0.00
CA GLY A 218 -7.57 -13.43 0.91
C GLY A 218 -8.67 -14.26 1.57
N ALA A 219 -9.71 -13.56 2.04
CA ALA A 219 -10.93 -14.15 2.62
C ALA A 219 -12.14 -13.58 1.87
N SER A 220 -12.55 -14.26 0.81
CA SER A 220 -13.59 -13.78 -0.12
C SER A 220 -14.97 -14.41 0.12
N THR A 221 -15.10 -15.19 1.20
CA THR A 221 -16.35 -15.84 1.63
C THR A 221 -16.67 -15.49 3.07
N ASP A 222 -17.96 -15.39 3.40
CA ASP A 222 -18.39 -15.16 4.76
C ASP A 222 -18.17 -16.40 5.63
N LYS A 223 -17.98 -16.15 6.90
CA LYS A 223 -18.07 -17.18 7.93
C LYS A 223 -19.53 -17.26 8.40
N LYS A 224 -20.15 -18.42 8.26
CA LYS A 224 -21.49 -18.67 8.79
C LYS A 224 -21.50 -18.57 10.31
N LEU A 225 -22.57 -18.01 10.86
CA LEU A 225 -22.78 -17.88 12.30
C LEU A 225 -23.32 -19.16 12.93
N GLY A 226 -23.94 -20.04 12.13
CA GLY A 226 -24.57 -21.28 12.60
C GLY A 226 -25.89 -21.05 13.32
N LEU A 227 -26.59 -19.95 13.01
CA LEU A 227 -27.87 -19.61 13.60
C LEU A 227 -29.03 -20.22 12.81
N GLU A 228 -30.11 -20.55 13.51
CA GLU A 228 -31.37 -20.96 12.88
C GLU A 228 -31.90 -19.84 11.97
N GLY A 229 -32.26 -20.18 10.73
CA GLY A 229 -32.73 -19.23 9.74
C GLY A 229 -31.63 -18.54 8.92
N GLU A 230 -30.38 -18.83 9.13
CA GLU A 230 -29.25 -18.25 8.36
C GLU A 230 -29.33 -18.57 6.86
N ASP A 231 -29.96 -19.70 6.50
CA ASP A 231 -30.18 -20.11 5.11
C ASP A 231 -31.59 -19.72 4.56
N ALA A 232 -32.35 -18.90 5.29
CA ALA A 232 -33.67 -18.47 4.88
C ALA A 232 -33.61 -17.56 3.64
N LYS A 233 -34.68 -17.62 2.83
CA LYS A 233 -34.81 -16.75 1.65
C LYS A 233 -34.76 -15.26 2.04
N GLY A 234 -33.80 -14.53 1.45
CA GLY A 234 -33.58 -13.12 1.74
C GLY A 234 -32.40 -12.86 2.69
N VAL A 235 -31.85 -13.88 3.33
CA VAL A 235 -30.56 -13.79 4.02
C VAL A 235 -29.46 -13.91 2.99
N ILE A 236 -28.61 -12.88 2.88
CA ILE A 236 -27.56 -12.80 1.88
C ILE A 236 -26.20 -12.59 2.53
N SER A 237 -25.16 -13.08 1.88
CA SER A 237 -23.77 -12.85 2.25
C SER A 237 -23.44 -11.35 2.20
N ALA A 238 -22.84 -10.82 3.27
CA ALA A 238 -22.36 -9.43 3.30
C ALA A 238 -21.31 -9.17 2.20
N VAL A 239 -20.42 -10.13 1.96
CA VAL A 239 -19.41 -10.04 0.90
C VAL A 239 -20.07 -10.02 -0.48
N GLN A 240 -21.09 -10.88 -0.71
CA GLN A 240 -21.83 -10.89 -1.97
C GLN A 240 -22.62 -9.60 -2.17
N PHE A 241 -23.24 -9.08 -1.12
CA PHE A 241 -23.93 -7.79 -1.17
C PHE A 241 -22.99 -6.67 -1.59
N LEU A 242 -21.84 -6.56 -0.94
CA LEU A 242 -20.84 -5.55 -1.25
C LEU A 242 -20.30 -5.66 -2.69
N ARG A 243 -20.12 -6.89 -3.20
CA ARG A 243 -19.73 -7.13 -4.59
C ARG A 243 -20.77 -6.65 -5.60
N ASN A 244 -22.05 -6.73 -5.25
CA ASN A 244 -23.14 -6.32 -6.13
C ASN A 244 -23.37 -4.81 -6.13
N VAL A 245 -22.89 -4.11 -5.10
CA VAL A 245 -23.05 -2.65 -4.92
C VAL A 245 -21.79 -1.88 -5.35
N GLY A 246 -20.61 -2.49 -5.32
CA GLY A 246 -19.31 -1.91 -5.68
C GLY A 246 -18.95 -2.21 -7.12
#